data_462b4092ea445f4d19bd4865838f85b2
#
_entry.id   462b4092ea445f4d19bd4865838f85b2
#
_cell.length_a   1.000
_cell.length_b   1.000
_cell.length_c   1.000
_cell.angle_alpha   90.00
_cell.angle_beta   90.00
_cell.angle_gamma   90.00
#
_symmetry.space_group_name_H-M   'P 1'
#
loop_
_entity.id
_entity.type
_entity.pdbx_description
1 polymer ?
#
loop_
_entity_poly.entity_id
_entity_poly.type
_entity_poly.pdbx_seq_one_letter_code
_entity_poly.pdbx_strand_id
1 'polypeptide(L)'
;MKNEILKIGIVTPAPPGSRHGNRVTALRWARMLRSLGHRVEITQSYEGESHDLLIALHALRSHDAIRRFRCEHPDRPLIVALTGTDLYRDLPKSKLARQSLELASRLIVLQPKAFDALPEGLHAKTRVVYQSVKPFPQIRNPEVPIRNFQACVIGHLREIKDPFRAAMAARLLPASSRVRIIHVGGAMTEKMVASARREMEINPRYRWIGEQPQWRVRQILMRSQL
;
A
#
# COMPACT_ATOMS: atom_id res chain seq x y z
N MET A 1 2.10 -30.60 13.65
CA MET A 1 1.03 -30.58 12.63
C MET A 1 1.71 -30.36 11.28
N LYS A 2 1.58 -31.30 10.31
CA LYS A 2 2.06 -31.06 8.94
C LYS A 2 1.14 -29.96 8.35
N ASN A 3 1.70 -28.81 8.03
CA ASN A 3 0.94 -27.78 7.33
C ASN A 3 0.59 -28.30 5.94
N GLU A 4 -0.71 -28.41 5.67
CA GLU A 4 -1.22 -28.75 4.34
C GLU A 4 -0.74 -27.70 3.33
N ILE A 5 -0.25 -28.16 2.17
CA ILE A 5 0.23 -27.27 1.09
C ILE A 5 -0.98 -26.82 0.29
N LEU A 6 -1.36 -25.56 0.42
CA LEU A 6 -2.48 -24.97 -0.31
C LEU A 6 -2.02 -24.39 -1.66
N LYS A 7 -2.92 -24.48 -2.65
CA LYS A 7 -2.85 -23.75 -3.90
C LYS A 7 -3.64 -22.44 -3.76
N ILE A 8 -2.95 -21.32 -3.65
CA ILE A 8 -3.51 -20.00 -3.35
C ILE A 8 -3.49 -19.11 -4.58
N GLY A 9 -4.66 -18.60 -4.99
CA GLY A 9 -4.76 -17.53 -5.98
C GLY A 9 -4.70 -16.16 -5.32
N ILE A 10 -3.93 -15.22 -5.87
CA ILE A 10 -3.96 -13.80 -5.51
C ILE A 10 -4.39 -13.00 -6.74
N VAL A 11 -5.59 -12.43 -6.69
CA VAL A 11 -6.07 -11.52 -7.74
C VAL A 11 -5.76 -10.08 -7.37
N THR A 12 -5.16 -9.33 -8.31
CA THR A 12 -4.83 -7.92 -8.14
C THR A 12 -5.12 -7.12 -9.41
N PRO A 13 -5.80 -5.95 -9.34
CA PRO A 13 -6.11 -5.15 -10.52
C PRO A 13 -4.87 -4.47 -11.14
N ALA A 14 -3.72 -4.61 -10.50
CA ALA A 14 -2.48 -3.97 -10.95
C ALA A 14 -1.71 -4.90 -11.89
N PRO A 15 -1.35 -4.45 -13.12
CA PRO A 15 -0.70 -5.30 -14.12
C PRO A 15 0.70 -5.75 -13.69
N PRO A 16 1.20 -6.85 -14.29
CA PRO A 16 2.58 -7.27 -14.13
C PRO A 16 3.56 -6.14 -14.45
N GLY A 17 4.67 -6.06 -13.70
CA GLY A 17 5.69 -5.02 -13.87
C GLY A 17 5.33 -3.65 -13.29
N SER A 18 4.06 -3.38 -12.93
CA SER A 18 3.68 -2.10 -12.34
C SER A 18 4.19 -1.93 -10.91
N ARG A 19 4.42 -0.67 -10.52
CA ARG A 19 4.81 -0.28 -9.14
C ARG A 19 3.61 0.17 -8.30
N HIS A 20 2.40 -0.12 -8.72
CA HIS A 20 1.19 0.18 -7.96
C HIS A 20 1.16 -0.59 -6.63
N GLY A 21 0.59 0.03 -5.59
CA GLY A 21 0.54 -0.54 -4.24
C GLY A 21 -0.05 -1.95 -4.18
N ASN A 22 -1.13 -2.22 -4.94
CA ASN A 22 -1.75 -3.54 -5.00
C ASN A 22 -0.80 -4.60 -5.58
N ARG A 23 -0.01 -4.27 -6.62
CA ARG A 23 0.98 -5.20 -7.17
C ARG A 23 2.10 -5.49 -6.18
N VAL A 24 2.60 -4.45 -5.52
CA VAL A 24 3.63 -4.58 -4.48
C VAL A 24 3.14 -5.45 -3.32
N THR A 25 1.90 -5.26 -2.89
CA THR A 25 1.25 -6.07 -1.84
C THR A 25 1.11 -7.52 -2.27
N ALA A 26 0.56 -7.77 -3.48
CA ALA A 26 0.40 -9.13 -4.03
C ALA A 26 1.73 -9.89 -4.10
N LEU A 27 2.77 -9.26 -4.64
CA LEU A 27 4.10 -9.85 -4.74
C LEU A 27 4.73 -10.15 -3.36
N ARG A 28 4.50 -9.27 -2.38
CA ARG A 28 5.01 -9.46 -1.02
C ARG A 28 4.30 -10.61 -0.32
N TRP A 29 2.98 -10.64 -0.37
CA TRP A 29 2.18 -11.70 0.24
C TRP A 29 2.45 -13.05 -0.42
N ALA A 30 2.56 -13.10 -1.75
CA ALA A 30 2.92 -14.33 -2.46
C ALA A 30 4.28 -14.86 -2.02
N ARG A 31 5.28 -13.98 -1.82
CA ARG A 31 6.61 -14.39 -1.33
C ARG A 31 6.53 -14.99 0.08
N MET A 32 5.79 -14.36 0.98
CA MET A 32 5.62 -14.86 2.35
C MET A 32 4.87 -16.19 2.37
N LEU A 33 3.78 -16.32 1.61
CA LEU A 33 3.01 -17.57 1.54
C LEU A 33 3.84 -18.71 0.91
N ARG A 34 4.64 -18.41 -0.12
CA ARG A 34 5.58 -19.39 -0.68
C ARG A 34 6.67 -19.80 0.30
N SER A 35 7.17 -18.88 1.14
CA SER A 35 8.14 -19.23 2.19
C SER A 35 7.55 -20.08 3.31
N LEU A 36 6.22 -20.12 3.43
CA LEU A 36 5.48 -21.02 4.30
C LEU A 36 5.16 -22.38 3.65
N GLY A 37 5.60 -22.62 2.40
CA GLY A 37 5.42 -23.87 1.69
C GLY A 37 4.20 -23.92 0.75
N HIS A 38 3.39 -22.88 0.66
CA HIS A 38 2.23 -22.87 -0.21
C HIS A 38 2.58 -22.61 -1.69
N ARG A 39 1.73 -23.09 -2.60
CA ARG A 39 1.79 -22.77 -4.03
C ARG A 39 0.96 -21.53 -4.28
N VAL A 40 1.57 -20.46 -4.83
CA VAL A 40 0.88 -19.16 -4.99
C VAL A 40 0.97 -18.68 -6.43
N GLU A 41 -0.17 -18.36 -7.01
CA GLU A 41 -0.32 -17.74 -8.31
C GLU A 41 -0.83 -16.30 -8.17
N ILE A 42 -0.36 -15.37 -9.04
CA ILE A 42 -0.81 -13.97 -9.03
C ILE A 42 -1.34 -13.64 -10.42
N THR A 43 -2.63 -13.28 -10.48
CA THR A 43 -3.33 -12.95 -11.72
C THR A 43 -4.02 -11.58 -11.62
N GLN A 44 -4.50 -11.04 -12.76
CA GLN A 44 -5.34 -9.84 -12.78
C GLN A 44 -6.83 -10.18 -12.74
N SER A 45 -7.18 -11.36 -13.22
CA SER A 45 -8.54 -11.93 -13.25
C SER A 45 -8.52 -13.32 -12.66
N TYR A 46 -9.69 -13.90 -12.47
CA TYR A 46 -9.89 -15.30 -12.14
C TYR A 46 -10.66 -15.96 -13.30
N GLU A 47 -10.05 -16.96 -13.94
CA GLU A 47 -10.62 -17.60 -15.12
C GLU A 47 -11.12 -19.04 -14.88
N GLY A 48 -11.23 -19.46 -13.63
CA GLY A 48 -11.73 -20.78 -13.24
C GLY A 48 -10.63 -21.74 -12.76
N GLU A 49 -9.45 -21.20 -12.41
CA GLU A 49 -8.35 -22.01 -11.90
C GLU A 49 -8.71 -22.65 -10.55
N SER A 50 -8.36 -23.92 -10.39
CA SER A 50 -8.63 -24.62 -9.14
C SER A 50 -7.68 -24.17 -8.02
N HIS A 51 -8.11 -23.19 -7.23
CA HIS A 51 -7.41 -22.73 -6.01
C HIS A 51 -8.16 -23.22 -4.76
N ASP A 52 -7.42 -23.60 -3.71
CA ASP A 52 -7.98 -23.94 -2.40
C ASP A 52 -8.42 -22.69 -1.62
N LEU A 53 -7.80 -21.54 -1.93
CA LEU A 53 -8.08 -20.23 -1.35
C LEU A 53 -7.86 -19.14 -2.39
N LEU A 54 -8.77 -18.17 -2.46
CA LEU A 54 -8.56 -16.94 -3.23
C LEU A 54 -8.39 -15.74 -2.32
N ILE A 55 -7.37 -14.92 -2.61
CA ILE A 55 -7.14 -13.61 -2.00
C ILE A 55 -7.32 -12.54 -3.08
N ALA A 56 -8.35 -11.72 -2.98
CA ALA A 56 -8.61 -10.63 -3.92
C ALA A 56 -8.23 -9.28 -3.32
N LEU A 57 -7.37 -8.54 -3.99
CA LEU A 57 -6.98 -7.18 -3.59
C LEU A 57 -7.88 -6.16 -4.27
N HIS A 58 -8.50 -5.27 -3.50
CA HIS A 58 -9.40 -4.21 -3.96
C HIS A 58 -10.82 -4.68 -4.30
N ALA A 59 -11.75 -4.46 -3.39
CA ALA A 59 -13.13 -4.97 -3.44
C ALA A 59 -13.88 -4.63 -4.74
N LEU A 60 -13.75 -3.41 -5.28
CA LEU A 60 -14.45 -3.00 -6.49
C LEU A 60 -13.81 -3.58 -7.76
N ARG A 61 -12.49 -3.40 -7.91
CA ARG A 61 -11.80 -3.75 -9.16
C ARG A 61 -11.60 -5.24 -9.35
N SER A 62 -11.66 -6.02 -8.29
CA SER A 62 -11.59 -7.48 -8.33
C SER A 62 -12.98 -8.14 -8.15
N HIS A 63 -14.08 -7.36 -8.26
CA HIS A 63 -15.43 -7.85 -8.02
C HIS A 63 -15.78 -9.06 -8.89
N ASP A 64 -15.47 -9.04 -10.17
CA ASP A 64 -15.82 -10.14 -11.09
C ASP A 64 -15.12 -11.44 -10.70
N ALA A 65 -13.83 -11.36 -10.35
CA ALA A 65 -13.09 -12.51 -9.84
C ALA A 65 -13.65 -13.04 -8.52
N ILE A 66 -14.02 -12.14 -7.59
CA ILE A 66 -14.64 -12.48 -6.31
C ILE A 66 -15.97 -13.21 -6.52
N ARG A 67 -16.84 -12.64 -7.35
CA ARG A 67 -18.16 -13.20 -7.66
C ARG A 67 -18.04 -14.57 -8.33
N ARG A 68 -17.20 -14.67 -9.37
CA ARG A 68 -16.99 -15.91 -10.12
C ARG A 68 -16.43 -17.01 -9.23
N PHE A 69 -15.38 -16.74 -8.44
CA PHE A 69 -14.81 -17.72 -7.53
C PHE A 69 -15.84 -18.22 -6.50
N ARG A 70 -16.65 -17.31 -5.92
CA ARG A 70 -17.67 -17.69 -4.95
C ARG A 70 -18.77 -18.55 -5.59
N CYS A 71 -19.17 -18.28 -6.85
CA CYS A 71 -20.15 -19.08 -7.57
C CYS A 71 -19.62 -20.49 -7.88
N GLU A 72 -18.37 -20.60 -8.32
CA GLU A 72 -17.76 -21.88 -8.68
C GLU A 72 -17.31 -22.70 -7.46
N HIS A 73 -16.98 -22.03 -6.35
CA HIS A 73 -16.47 -22.64 -5.13
C HIS A 73 -17.14 -22.06 -3.86
N PRO A 74 -18.40 -22.38 -3.60
CA PRO A 74 -19.17 -21.79 -2.49
C PRO A 74 -18.56 -22.06 -1.10
N ASP A 75 -17.90 -23.20 -0.93
CA ASP A 75 -17.34 -23.62 0.36
C ASP A 75 -15.85 -23.26 0.54
N ARG A 76 -15.16 -22.83 -0.52
CA ARG A 76 -13.75 -22.48 -0.42
C ARG A 76 -13.54 -21.11 0.20
N PRO A 77 -12.48 -20.92 1.00
CA PRO A 77 -12.16 -19.63 1.58
C PRO A 77 -11.91 -18.56 0.53
N LEU A 78 -12.55 -17.40 0.70
CA LEU A 78 -12.37 -16.20 -0.12
C LEU A 78 -12.03 -15.03 0.79
N ILE A 79 -10.85 -14.46 0.62
CA ILE A 79 -10.38 -13.31 1.37
C ILE A 79 -10.39 -12.07 0.49
N VAL A 80 -11.03 -10.99 0.93
CA VAL A 80 -10.96 -9.70 0.25
C VAL A 80 -10.12 -8.74 1.09
N ALA A 81 -9.06 -8.22 0.48
CA ALA A 81 -8.18 -7.24 1.11
C ALA A 81 -8.49 -5.84 0.62
N LEU A 82 -8.89 -4.98 1.56
CA LEU A 82 -9.21 -3.58 1.33
C LEU A 82 -7.92 -2.76 1.36
N THR A 83 -7.58 -2.17 0.21
CA THR A 83 -6.25 -1.57 -0.02
C THR A 83 -6.23 -0.05 0.04
N GLY A 84 -7.34 0.56 0.43
CA GLY A 84 -7.48 1.99 0.72
C GLY A 84 -8.52 2.69 -0.17
N THR A 85 -8.29 2.84 -1.47
CA THR A 85 -9.24 3.55 -2.35
C THR A 85 -10.60 2.84 -2.42
N ASP A 86 -10.62 1.55 -2.40
CA ASP A 86 -11.83 0.73 -2.34
C ASP A 86 -12.62 0.96 -1.05
N LEU A 87 -11.95 1.05 0.09
CA LEU A 87 -12.58 1.27 1.38
C LEU A 87 -13.15 2.69 1.52
N TYR A 88 -12.29 3.71 1.29
CA TYR A 88 -12.64 5.10 1.62
C TYR A 88 -13.37 5.86 0.51
N ARG A 89 -13.19 5.45 -0.75
CA ARG A 89 -13.79 6.14 -1.89
C ARG A 89 -14.90 5.33 -2.54
N ASP A 90 -14.65 4.02 -2.78
CA ASP A 90 -15.50 3.22 -3.64
C ASP A 90 -16.64 2.54 -2.84
N LEU A 91 -16.36 2.04 -1.63
CA LEU A 91 -17.34 1.34 -0.81
C LEU A 91 -18.60 2.16 -0.50
N PRO A 92 -18.53 3.46 -0.16
CA PRO A 92 -19.73 4.26 0.08
C PRO A 92 -20.63 4.41 -1.15
N LYS A 93 -20.07 4.35 -2.36
CA LYS A 93 -20.74 4.67 -3.63
C LYS A 93 -21.08 3.46 -4.48
N SER A 94 -20.44 2.32 -4.29
CA SER A 94 -20.53 1.16 -5.18
C SER A 94 -21.24 -0.01 -4.53
N LYS A 95 -22.34 -0.46 -5.14
CA LYS A 95 -23.02 -1.71 -4.77
C LYS A 95 -22.11 -2.92 -4.98
N LEU A 96 -21.32 -2.95 -6.05
CA LEU A 96 -20.40 -4.05 -6.36
C LEU A 96 -19.29 -4.17 -5.31
N ALA A 97 -18.75 -3.04 -4.82
CA ALA A 97 -17.78 -3.06 -3.73
C ALA A 97 -18.38 -3.68 -2.46
N ARG A 98 -19.60 -3.28 -2.08
CA ARG A 98 -20.33 -3.86 -0.92
C ARG A 98 -20.60 -5.34 -1.10
N GLN A 99 -21.07 -5.74 -2.28
CA GLN A 99 -21.31 -7.15 -2.59
C GLN A 99 -20.04 -8.00 -2.48
N SER A 100 -18.88 -7.47 -2.89
CA SER A 100 -17.59 -8.16 -2.72
C SER A 100 -17.28 -8.44 -1.24
N LEU A 101 -17.63 -7.51 -0.35
CA LEU A 101 -17.43 -7.71 1.09
C LEU A 101 -18.38 -8.80 1.64
N GLU A 102 -19.63 -8.83 1.17
CA GLU A 102 -20.60 -9.87 1.58
C GLU A 102 -20.14 -11.26 1.18
N LEU A 103 -19.68 -11.41 -0.06
CA LEU A 103 -19.21 -12.69 -0.64
C LEU A 103 -17.95 -13.24 0.04
N ALA A 104 -17.15 -12.38 0.67
CA ALA A 104 -15.91 -12.76 1.33
C ALA A 104 -16.14 -13.58 2.60
N SER A 105 -15.37 -14.67 2.79
CA SER A 105 -15.30 -15.42 4.06
C SER A 105 -14.59 -14.62 5.14
N ARG A 106 -13.57 -13.84 4.77
CA ARG A 106 -12.79 -12.95 5.64
C ARG A 106 -12.42 -11.67 4.89
N LEU A 107 -12.29 -10.60 5.66
CA LEU A 107 -11.83 -9.31 5.17
C LEU A 107 -10.48 -8.98 5.83
N ILE A 108 -9.58 -8.42 5.05
CA ILE A 108 -8.33 -7.85 5.54
C ILE A 108 -8.36 -6.34 5.35
N VAL A 109 -8.04 -5.62 6.41
CA VAL A 109 -7.78 -4.17 6.39
C VAL A 109 -6.36 -3.91 6.84
N LEU A 110 -5.77 -2.77 6.43
CA LEU A 110 -4.35 -2.49 6.64
C LEU A 110 -4.07 -1.67 7.90
N GLN A 111 -5.12 -1.22 8.59
CA GLN A 111 -5.03 -0.42 9.82
C GLN A 111 -6.33 -0.48 10.63
N PRO A 112 -6.29 -0.23 11.95
CA PRO A 112 -7.48 -0.27 12.82
C PRO A 112 -8.56 0.75 12.43
N LYS A 113 -8.19 1.97 12.03
CA LYS A 113 -9.12 3.03 11.58
C LYS A 113 -10.00 2.63 10.38
N ALA A 114 -9.68 1.53 9.71
CA ALA A 114 -10.51 0.98 8.64
C ALA A 114 -11.89 0.49 9.13
N PHE A 115 -11.99 0.11 10.41
CA PHE A 115 -13.27 -0.31 11.00
C PHE A 115 -14.30 0.82 11.03
N ASP A 116 -13.88 2.08 11.19
CA ASP A 116 -14.76 3.24 11.18
C ASP A 116 -15.48 3.44 9.83
N ALA A 117 -14.91 2.89 8.75
CA ALA A 117 -15.47 2.96 7.40
C ALA A 117 -16.21 1.68 6.97
N LEU A 118 -16.25 0.66 7.82
CA LEU A 118 -16.91 -0.61 7.54
C LEU A 118 -18.24 -0.73 8.30
N PRO A 119 -19.28 -1.30 7.70
CA PRO A 119 -20.49 -1.70 8.41
C PRO A 119 -20.15 -2.62 9.61
N GLU A 120 -20.79 -2.40 10.76
CA GLU A 120 -20.53 -3.18 11.99
C GLU A 120 -20.72 -4.69 11.78
N GLY A 121 -21.71 -5.11 11.01
CA GLY A 121 -21.97 -6.52 10.70
C GLY A 121 -20.81 -7.24 10.00
N LEU A 122 -19.83 -6.49 9.44
CA LEU A 122 -18.65 -7.07 8.80
C LEU A 122 -17.43 -7.17 9.73
N HIS A 123 -17.49 -6.55 10.92
CA HIS A 123 -16.38 -6.49 11.85
C HIS A 123 -15.91 -7.87 12.32
N ALA A 124 -16.85 -8.78 12.60
CA ALA A 124 -16.55 -10.14 13.07
C ALA A 124 -15.66 -10.93 12.10
N LYS A 125 -15.83 -10.72 10.79
CA LYS A 125 -15.02 -11.38 9.75
C LYS A 125 -13.82 -10.57 9.28
N THR A 126 -13.59 -9.37 9.85
CA THR A 126 -12.48 -8.47 9.46
C THR A 126 -11.27 -8.66 10.39
N ARG A 127 -10.08 -8.63 9.79
CA ARG A 127 -8.80 -8.68 10.52
C ARG A 127 -7.87 -7.56 10.04
N VAL A 128 -7.15 -6.96 10.99
CA VAL A 128 -6.09 -6.00 10.66
C VAL A 128 -4.81 -6.76 10.35
N VAL A 129 -4.28 -6.56 9.15
CA VAL A 129 -2.97 -7.09 8.75
C VAL A 129 -2.12 -5.91 8.26
N TYR A 130 -1.17 -5.49 9.10
CA TYR A 130 -0.29 -4.39 8.77
C TYR A 130 0.62 -4.72 7.59
N GLN A 131 0.90 -3.71 6.78
CA GLN A 131 1.90 -3.86 5.73
C GLN A 131 3.29 -3.99 6.35
N SER A 132 4.01 -5.01 5.93
CA SER A 132 5.38 -5.28 6.40
C SER A 132 6.42 -4.73 5.44
N VAL A 133 7.62 -4.52 5.95
CA VAL A 133 8.82 -4.20 5.18
C VAL A 133 9.98 -5.06 5.66
N LYS A 134 10.91 -5.42 4.78
CA LYS A 134 12.13 -6.08 5.22
C LYS A 134 12.93 -5.13 6.13
N PRO A 135 13.42 -5.59 7.29
CA PRO A 135 14.29 -4.80 8.14
C PRO A 135 15.50 -4.28 7.36
N PHE A 136 15.95 -3.09 7.71
CA PHE A 136 17.21 -2.55 7.21
C PHE A 136 18.31 -2.76 8.26
N PRO A 137 19.56 -3.02 7.85
CA PRO A 137 20.67 -2.88 8.76
C PRO A 137 20.66 -1.43 9.28
N GLN A 138 20.73 -1.26 10.58
CA GLN A 138 20.91 0.07 11.15
C GLN A 138 22.32 0.55 10.79
N ILE A 139 22.42 1.59 9.95
CA ILE A 139 23.69 2.22 9.59
C ILE A 139 23.94 3.46 10.49
N ARG A 140 23.11 3.69 11.49
CA ARG A 140 23.35 4.78 12.42
C ARG A 140 24.48 4.43 13.36
N ASN A 141 25.60 5.13 13.22
CA ASN A 141 26.52 5.30 14.32
C ASN A 141 25.92 6.38 15.24
N PRO A 142 25.46 6.05 16.47
CA PRO A 142 24.85 7.01 17.39
C PRO A 142 25.82 8.12 17.82
N GLU A 143 27.12 7.94 17.62
CA GLU A 143 28.18 8.88 17.98
C GLU A 143 28.39 10.00 16.93
N VAL A 144 27.81 9.88 15.72
CA VAL A 144 27.94 10.92 14.70
C VAL A 144 26.93 12.04 14.95
N PRO A 145 27.37 13.28 15.25
CA PRO A 145 26.47 14.39 15.47
C PRO A 145 25.58 14.65 14.25
N ILE A 146 24.27 14.75 14.46
CA ILE A 146 23.32 15.10 13.40
C ILE A 146 23.48 16.59 13.07
N ARG A 147 24.27 16.90 12.06
CA ARG A 147 24.47 18.29 11.61
C ARG A 147 23.23 18.89 10.94
N ASN A 148 22.43 18.05 10.25
CA ASN A 148 21.19 18.45 9.59
C ASN A 148 20.12 17.40 9.90
N PHE A 149 18.92 17.81 10.28
CA PHE A 149 17.78 16.93 10.48
C PHE A 149 17.08 16.71 9.13
N GLN A 150 17.15 15.50 8.59
CA GLN A 150 16.48 15.13 7.33
C GLN A 150 15.20 14.37 7.62
N ALA A 151 14.06 14.89 7.17
CA ALA A 151 12.81 14.15 7.11
C ALA A 151 12.59 13.63 5.68
N CYS A 152 12.16 12.39 5.56
CA CYS A 152 11.91 11.75 4.26
C CYS A 152 10.43 11.48 4.05
N VAL A 153 9.84 12.05 2.99
CA VAL A 153 8.48 11.77 2.56
C VAL A 153 8.53 10.80 1.38
N ILE A 154 7.98 9.60 1.55
CA ILE A 154 7.95 8.58 0.50
C ILE A 154 6.52 8.39 0.00
N GLY A 155 6.28 8.76 -1.24
CA GLY A 155 4.98 8.60 -1.89
C GLY A 155 4.90 9.39 -3.18
N HIS A 156 4.06 8.89 -4.10
CA HIS A 156 3.74 9.67 -5.29
C HIS A 156 3.01 10.95 -4.91
N LEU A 157 3.28 12.03 -5.62
CA LEU A 157 2.56 13.29 -5.52
C LEU A 157 1.13 13.07 -6.02
N ARG A 158 0.19 12.97 -5.08
CA ARG A 158 -1.25 12.79 -5.29
C ARG A 158 -2.00 13.65 -4.30
N GLU A 159 -3.01 14.39 -4.74
CA GLU A 159 -3.81 15.31 -3.89
C GLU A 159 -4.33 14.61 -2.61
N ILE A 160 -4.88 13.40 -2.76
CA ILE A 160 -5.41 12.62 -1.63
C ILE A 160 -4.37 12.26 -0.55
N LYS A 161 -3.07 12.36 -0.86
CA LYS A 161 -1.98 12.07 0.09
C LYS A 161 -1.43 13.32 0.76
N ASP A 162 -1.97 14.49 0.43
CA ASP A 162 -1.48 15.77 0.93
C ASP A 162 0.06 15.87 0.88
N PRO A 163 0.66 15.75 -0.31
CA PRO A 163 2.09 15.47 -0.44
C PRO A 163 3.00 16.62 0.02
N PHE A 164 2.45 17.83 0.16
CA PHE A 164 3.22 19.02 0.53
C PHE A 164 3.12 19.38 2.01
N ARG A 165 2.39 18.62 2.84
CA ARG A 165 2.20 18.92 4.27
C ARG A 165 3.51 19.11 5.02
N ALA A 166 4.48 18.20 4.81
CA ALA A 166 5.78 18.30 5.45
C ALA A 166 6.59 19.55 4.97
N ALA A 167 6.49 19.89 3.68
CA ALA A 167 7.11 21.08 3.13
C ALA A 167 6.51 22.36 3.72
N MET A 168 5.18 22.43 3.81
CA MET A 168 4.48 23.55 4.44
C MET A 168 4.86 23.72 5.90
N ALA A 169 4.92 22.62 6.66
CA ALA A 169 5.38 22.65 8.05
C ALA A 169 6.82 23.16 8.17
N ALA A 170 7.72 22.76 7.27
CA ALA A 170 9.10 23.22 7.29
C ALA A 170 9.25 24.73 7.02
N ARG A 171 8.30 25.37 6.32
CA ARG A 171 8.29 26.84 6.14
C ARG A 171 8.03 27.61 7.43
N LEU A 172 7.32 26.98 8.38
CA LEU A 172 6.97 27.59 9.68
C LEU A 172 8.15 27.56 10.68
N LEU A 173 9.22 26.84 10.37
CA LEU A 173 10.37 26.74 11.26
C LEU A 173 11.25 27.99 11.20
N PRO A 174 11.90 28.38 12.32
CA PRO A 174 12.81 29.52 12.37
C PRO A 174 13.93 29.43 11.32
N ALA A 175 14.47 30.57 10.89
CA ALA A 175 15.54 30.61 9.89
C ALA A 175 16.78 29.79 10.29
N SER A 176 17.07 29.70 11.60
CA SER A 176 18.16 28.88 12.17
C SER A 176 17.94 27.38 12.08
N SER A 177 16.72 26.91 11.76
CA SER A 177 16.41 25.49 11.66
C SER A 177 17.14 24.83 10.49
N ARG A 178 17.82 23.72 10.77
CA ARG A 178 18.54 22.89 9.79
C ARG A 178 17.73 21.70 9.27
N VAL A 179 16.42 21.73 9.43
CA VAL A 179 15.52 20.70 8.90
C VAL A 179 15.52 20.74 7.38
N ARG A 180 15.59 19.56 6.76
CA ARG A 180 15.44 19.38 5.32
C ARG A 180 14.41 18.29 5.03
N ILE A 181 13.54 18.52 4.05
CA ILE A 181 12.52 17.58 3.59
C ILE A 181 12.95 17.02 2.24
N ILE A 182 13.19 15.72 2.19
CA ILE A 182 13.43 15.00 0.94
C ILE A 182 12.17 14.24 0.56
N HIS A 183 11.53 14.63 -0.54
CA HIS A 183 10.34 13.96 -1.04
C HIS A 183 10.70 13.02 -2.21
N VAL A 184 10.36 11.74 -2.06
CA VAL A 184 10.65 10.68 -3.04
C VAL A 184 9.34 10.12 -3.57
N GLY A 185 9.14 10.16 -4.87
CA GLY A 185 7.99 9.61 -5.57
C GLY A 185 7.68 10.37 -6.85
N GLY A 186 7.09 9.69 -7.82
CA GLY A 186 6.67 10.31 -9.07
C GLY A 186 5.44 11.21 -8.89
N ALA A 187 5.24 12.16 -9.79
CA ALA A 187 4.02 12.94 -9.85
C ALA A 187 2.98 12.21 -10.73
N MET A 188 1.71 12.26 -10.32
CA MET A 188 0.63 11.60 -11.05
C MET A 188 -0.03 12.53 -12.09
N THR A 189 0.24 13.84 -12.03
CA THR A 189 -0.28 14.85 -12.97
C THR A 189 0.74 15.96 -13.16
N GLU A 190 0.71 16.64 -14.30
CA GLU A 190 1.54 17.83 -14.57
C GLU A 190 1.31 18.96 -13.54
N LYS A 191 0.08 19.12 -13.05
CA LYS A 191 -0.24 20.05 -11.96
C LYS A 191 0.60 19.76 -10.71
N MET A 192 0.78 18.46 -10.36
CA MET A 192 1.61 18.07 -9.22
C MET A 192 3.10 18.33 -9.46
N VAL A 193 3.58 18.16 -10.69
CA VAL A 193 4.95 18.54 -11.08
C VAL A 193 5.17 20.03 -10.88
N ALA A 194 4.27 20.87 -11.44
CA ALA A 194 4.35 22.32 -11.30
C ALA A 194 4.32 22.77 -9.84
N SER A 195 3.43 22.16 -9.03
CA SER A 195 3.34 22.46 -7.59
C SER A 195 4.62 22.10 -6.84
N ALA A 196 5.23 20.97 -7.16
CA ALA A 196 6.48 20.56 -6.52
C ALA A 196 7.66 21.46 -6.89
N ARG A 197 7.74 21.86 -8.16
CA ARG A 197 8.77 22.81 -8.62
C ARG A 197 8.62 24.17 -7.93
N ARG A 198 7.40 24.70 -7.91
CA ARG A 198 7.12 25.96 -7.20
C ARG A 198 7.45 25.88 -5.72
N GLU A 199 7.14 24.75 -5.06
CA GLU A 199 7.49 24.55 -3.66
C GLU A 199 9.01 24.55 -3.45
N MET A 200 9.79 23.94 -4.35
CA MET A 200 11.27 23.98 -4.28
C MET A 200 11.85 25.39 -4.48
N GLU A 201 11.20 26.22 -5.29
CA GLU A 201 11.63 27.62 -5.55
C GLU A 201 11.47 28.48 -4.30
N ILE A 202 10.33 28.35 -3.58
CA ILE A 202 10.00 29.19 -2.43
C ILE A 202 10.45 28.61 -1.09
N ASN A 203 10.83 27.33 -1.04
CA ASN A 203 11.18 26.64 0.19
C ASN A 203 12.53 25.91 0.07
N PRO A 204 13.63 26.54 0.48
CA PRO A 204 14.97 25.95 0.38
C PRO A 204 15.17 24.69 1.23
N ARG A 205 14.23 24.39 2.14
CA ARG A 205 14.23 23.18 2.96
C ARG A 205 13.58 21.99 2.28
N TYR A 206 12.82 22.19 1.20
CA TYR A 206 12.11 21.13 0.49
C TYR A 206 12.83 20.76 -0.81
N ARG A 207 13.00 19.46 -1.03
CA ARG A 207 13.55 18.93 -2.27
C ARG A 207 12.76 17.72 -2.73
N TRP A 208 12.07 17.83 -3.85
CA TRP A 208 11.48 16.71 -4.55
C TRP A 208 12.48 16.14 -5.55
N ILE A 209 12.73 14.81 -5.48
CA ILE A 209 13.74 14.12 -6.30
C ILE A 209 13.12 13.10 -7.27
N GLY A 210 11.79 13.16 -7.46
CA GLY A 210 11.10 12.27 -8.37
C GLY A 210 11.04 10.81 -7.89
N GLU A 211 10.70 9.92 -8.82
CA GLU A 211 10.70 8.48 -8.55
C GLU A 211 12.13 7.94 -8.50
N GLN A 212 12.42 7.15 -7.48
CA GLN A 212 13.73 6.56 -7.26
C GLN A 212 13.65 5.03 -7.20
N PRO A 213 14.71 4.31 -7.62
CA PRO A 213 14.78 2.87 -7.45
C PRO A 213 14.80 2.50 -5.96
N GLN A 214 14.29 1.31 -5.64
CA GLN A 214 14.08 0.87 -4.25
C GLN A 214 15.36 0.93 -3.39
N TRP A 215 16.52 0.60 -3.94
CA TRP A 215 17.78 0.64 -3.23
C TRP A 215 18.14 2.08 -2.79
N ARG A 216 17.86 3.08 -3.66
CA ARG A 216 18.11 4.50 -3.36
C ARG A 216 17.12 5.05 -2.34
N VAL A 217 15.84 4.66 -2.44
CA VAL A 217 14.84 4.98 -1.41
C VAL A 217 15.29 4.47 -0.04
N ARG A 218 15.81 3.23 0.01
CA ARG A 218 16.37 2.66 1.24
C ARG A 218 17.53 3.47 1.80
N GLN A 219 18.48 3.88 0.96
CA GLN A 219 19.60 4.71 1.39
C GLN A 219 19.15 6.07 1.95
N ILE A 220 18.13 6.69 1.33
CA ILE A 220 17.57 7.95 1.80
C ILE A 220 16.91 7.76 3.17
N LEU A 221 16.10 6.71 3.33
CA LEU A 221 15.47 6.37 4.61
C LEU A 221 16.50 6.16 5.72
N MET A 222 17.56 5.39 5.44
CA MET A 222 18.63 5.14 6.43
C MET A 222 19.36 6.40 6.87
N ARG A 223 19.40 7.44 6.04
CA ARG A 223 20.03 8.74 6.34
C ARG A 223 19.06 9.74 6.94
N SER A 224 17.78 9.42 7.00
CA SER A 224 16.74 10.31 7.53
C SER A 224 16.49 10.03 9.01
N GLN A 225 16.12 11.07 9.74
CA GLN A 225 15.76 11.01 11.14
C GLN A 225 14.25 10.79 11.32
N LEU A 226 13.47 11.20 10.31
CA LEU A 226 12.01 11.05 10.25
C LEU A 226 11.57 10.67 8.83
#